data_8635f63ca6eadec0b42ca9b7621eb965
#
_entry.id   8635f63ca6eadec0b42ca9b7621eb965
#
_cell.length_a   1.000
_cell.length_b   1.000
_cell.length_c   1.000
_cell.angle_alpha   90.00
_cell.angle_beta   90.00
_cell.angle_gamma   90.00
#
_symmetry.space_group_name_H-M   'P 1'
#
loop_
_entity.id
_entity.type
_entity.pdbx_description
1 polymer ?
#
loop_
_entity_poly.entity_id
_entity_poly.type
_entity_poly.pdbx_seq_one_letter_code
_entity_poly.pdbx_strand_id
1 'polypeptide(L)'
;WRGFVAIALFMPLAIYALARGNSPTNHDGWASPTVIGCFAVAAVALAYFVRTELRSPAPLLQLRLLGERNFGVSMAVLTLFSIGMLGGTYLLPLYMQRGLGYTALMAGSVFLPVGLIQGVLSAVSGYLTRYVKPLLLAAAGILLLATSFWLASRFTLHTTHRHILFVLYI
;
A
#
# COMPACT_ATOMS: atom_id res chain seq x y z
N TRP A 1 -1.22 -6.46 -26.85
CA TRP A 1 -0.51 -5.19 -26.91
C TRP A 1 -1.41 -3.99 -26.50
N ARG A 2 -2.69 -3.97 -26.88
CA ARG A 2 -3.61 -2.86 -26.61
C ARG A 2 -3.84 -2.64 -25.11
N GLY A 3 -4.03 -3.71 -24.33
CA GLY A 3 -4.17 -3.62 -22.88
C GLY A 3 -2.89 -3.11 -22.20
N PHE A 4 -1.72 -3.59 -22.64
CA PHE A 4 -0.44 -3.14 -22.12
C PHE A 4 -0.22 -1.63 -22.33
N VAL A 5 -0.50 -1.11 -23.52
CA VAL A 5 -0.38 0.33 -23.81
C VAL A 5 -1.31 1.15 -22.92
N ALA A 6 -2.54 0.67 -22.72
CA ALA A 6 -3.52 1.36 -21.87
C ALA A 6 -3.07 1.47 -20.42
N ILE A 7 -2.53 0.38 -19.82
CA ILE A 7 -2.04 0.41 -18.43
C ILE A 7 -0.74 1.19 -18.31
N ALA A 8 0.14 1.11 -19.32
CA ALA A 8 1.37 1.89 -19.39
C ALA A 8 1.11 3.40 -19.50
N LEU A 9 -0.02 3.80 -20.03
CA LEU A 9 -0.44 5.21 -20.08
C LEU A 9 -1.14 5.62 -18.76
N PHE A 10 -2.01 4.76 -18.24
CA PHE A 10 -2.77 5.02 -17.01
C PHE A 10 -1.88 5.27 -15.80
N MET A 11 -0.92 4.36 -15.53
CA MET A 11 -0.11 4.41 -14.31
C MET A 11 0.71 5.70 -14.18
N PRO A 12 1.53 6.12 -15.17
CA PRO A 12 2.29 7.35 -15.05
C PRO A 12 1.43 8.60 -14.94
N LEU A 13 0.32 8.66 -15.70
CA LEU A 13 -0.59 9.81 -15.65
C LEU A 13 -1.29 9.92 -14.29
N ALA A 14 -1.75 8.81 -13.72
CA ALA A 14 -2.35 8.80 -12.40
C ALA A 14 -1.35 9.23 -11.33
N ILE A 15 -0.13 8.67 -11.34
CA ILE A 15 0.94 9.03 -10.39
C ILE A 15 1.32 10.50 -10.54
N TYR A 16 1.50 10.98 -11.77
CA TYR A 16 1.81 12.38 -12.04
C TYR A 16 0.72 13.33 -11.54
N ALA A 17 -0.55 13.01 -11.80
CA ALA A 17 -1.68 13.82 -11.35
C ALA A 17 -1.75 13.88 -9.81
N LEU A 18 -1.56 12.73 -9.12
CA LEU A 18 -1.52 12.66 -7.66
C LEU A 18 -0.34 13.47 -7.07
N ALA A 19 0.84 13.34 -7.66
CA ALA A 19 2.03 14.07 -7.21
C ALA A 19 1.88 15.57 -7.46
N ARG A 20 1.36 15.98 -8.62
CA ARG A 20 1.19 17.39 -8.98
C ARG A 20 0.08 18.07 -8.19
N GLY A 21 -1.02 17.37 -7.87
CA GLY A 21 -2.12 17.89 -7.07
C GLY A 21 -1.69 18.31 -5.67
N ASN A 22 -0.69 17.65 -5.09
CA ASN A 22 -0.16 17.95 -3.75
C ASN A 22 1.19 18.72 -3.78
N SER A 23 1.60 19.21 -4.95
CA SER A 23 2.87 19.92 -5.10
C SER A 23 2.76 21.35 -4.60
N PRO A 24 3.71 21.86 -3.77
CA PRO A 24 3.72 23.24 -3.32
C PRO A 24 3.91 24.27 -4.46
N THR A 25 4.38 23.82 -5.62
CA THR A 25 4.53 24.67 -6.82
C THR A 25 3.24 24.79 -7.64
N ASN A 26 2.18 24.08 -7.28
CA ASN A 26 0.90 24.12 -7.96
C ASN A 26 -0.09 25.00 -7.18
N HIS A 27 -0.22 26.25 -7.58
CA HIS A 27 -1.08 27.24 -6.91
C HIS A 27 -2.55 26.85 -6.94
N ASP A 28 -3.01 26.17 -8.00
CA ASP A 28 -4.39 25.73 -8.15
C ASP A 28 -4.67 24.36 -7.49
N GLY A 29 -3.64 23.71 -6.93
CA GLY A 29 -3.74 22.42 -6.25
C GLY A 29 -4.47 21.36 -7.10
N TRP A 30 -5.46 20.73 -6.52
CA TRP A 30 -6.26 19.69 -7.17
C TRP A 30 -7.19 20.22 -8.27
N ALA A 31 -7.51 21.52 -8.28
CA ALA A 31 -8.35 22.17 -9.28
C ALA A 31 -7.58 22.59 -10.53
N SER A 32 -6.28 22.37 -10.57
CA SER A 32 -5.43 22.68 -11.73
C SER A 32 -5.94 21.97 -12.99
N PRO A 33 -6.08 22.69 -14.12
CA PRO A 33 -6.50 22.09 -15.40
C PRO A 33 -5.63 20.92 -15.83
N THR A 34 -4.34 20.99 -15.53
CA THR A 34 -3.37 19.91 -15.84
C THR A 34 -3.63 18.65 -15.03
N VAL A 35 -3.96 18.79 -13.73
CA VAL A 35 -4.28 17.67 -12.84
C VAL A 35 -5.59 17.02 -13.28
N ILE A 36 -6.62 17.82 -13.53
CA ILE A 36 -7.93 17.34 -14.01
C ILE A 36 -7.79 16.65 -15.35
N GLY A 37 -7.03 17.25 -16.30
CA GLY A 37 -6.77 16.66 -17.60
C GLY A 37 -6.05 15.32 -17.52
N CYS A 38 -5.02 15.20 -16.67
CA CYS A 38 -4.30 13.95 -16.45
C CYS A 38 -5.22 12.87 -15.83
N PHE A 39 -6.08 13.23 -14.86
CA PHE A 39 -7.04 12.30 -14.31
C PHE A 39 -8.09 11.87 -15.33
N ALA A 40 -8.58 12.77 -16.15
CA ALA A 40 -9.54 12.45 -17.21
C ALA A 40 -8.95 11.45 -18.22
N VAL A 41 -7.73 11.71 -18.70
CA VAL A 41 -7.03 10.80 -19.62
C VAL A 41 -6.72 9.47 -18.94
N ALA A 42 -6.29 9.48 -17.69
CA ALA A 42 -6.04 8.26 -16.90
C ALA A 42 -7.33 7.44 -16.75
N ALA A 43 -8.46 8.08 -16.43
CA ALA A 43 -9.76 7.41 -16.30
C ALA A 43 -10.22 6.78 -17.63
N VAL A 44 -10.05 7.48 -18.75
CA VAL A 44 -10.36 6.95 -20.09
C VAL A 44 -9.44 5.77 -20.41
N ALA A 45 -8.14 5.87 -20.13
CA ALA A 45 -7.18 4.79 -20.35
C ALA A 45 -7.53 3.55 -19.52
N LEU A 46 -7.92 3.74 -18.24
CA LEU A 46 -8.36 2.66 -17.35
C LEU A 46 -9.66 2.01 -17.86
N ALA A 47 -10.65 2.81 -18.24
CA ALA A 47 -11.90 2.30 -18.80
C ALA A 47 -11.66 1.50 -20.10
N TYR A 48 -10.78 1.99 -20.96
CA TYR A 48 -10.39 1.29 -22.17
C TYR A 48 -9.65 -0.02 -21.85
N PHE A 49 -8.73 0.00 -20.86
CA PHE A 49 -8.05 -1.19 -20.39
C PHE A 49 -9.04 -2.25 -19.92
N VAL A 50 -9.92 -1.90 -18.97
CA VAL A 50 -10.92 -2.83 -18.42
C VAL A 50 -11.80 -3.41 -19.51
N ARG A 51 -12.27 -2.57 -20.44
CA ARG A 51 -13.10 -3.02 -21.57
C ARG A 51 -12.35 -3.98 -22.50
N THR A 52 -11.08 -3.71 -22.76
CA THR A 52 -10.23 -4.56 -23.63
C THR A 52 -9.96 -5.90 -22.95
N GLU A 53 -9.62 -5.91 -21.64
CA GLU A 53 -9.38 -7.13 -20.88
C GLU A 53 -10.62 -8.01 -20.77
N LEU A 54 -11.79 -7.43 -20.55
CA LEU A 54 -13.04 -8.17 -20.46
C LEU A 54 -13.48 -8.80 -21.79
N ARG A 55 -13.03 -8.24 -22.93
CA ARG A 55 -13.39 -8.70 -24.29
C ARG A 55 -12.29 -9.52 -24.97
N SER A 56 -11.09 -9.52 -24.45
CA SER A 56 -9.95 -10.23 -25.05
C SER A 56 -10.09 -11.74 -24.84
N PRO A 57 -9.83 -12.55 -25.90
CA PRO A 57 -9.72 -14.00 -25.77
C PRO A 57 -8.47 -14.45 -24.99
N ALA A 58 -7.41 -13.61 -24.96
CA ALA A 58 -6.20 -13.82 -24.20
C ALA A 58 -5.90 -12.57 -23.35
N PRO A 59 -6.61 -12.37 -22.22
CA PRO A 59 -6.44 -11.20 -21.37
C PRO A 59 -5.11 -11.26 -20.61
N LEU A 60 -4.48 -10.10 -20.40
CA LEU A 60 -3.31 -9.95 -19.51
C LEU A 60 -3.70 -10.21 -18.06
N LEU A 61 -4.87 -9.72 -17.67
CA LEU A 61 -5.45 -9.91 -16.35
C LEU A 61 -6.84 -10.52 -16.49
N GLN A 62 -7.06 -11.66 -15.87
CA GLN A 62 -8.38 -12.29 -15.85
C GLN A 62 -9.33 -11.56 -14.91
N LEU A 63 -9.75 -10.34 -15.28
CA LEU A 63 -10.64 -9.50 -14.46
C LEU A 63 -11.97 -10.20 -14.11
N ARG A 64 -12.38 -11.19 -14.89
CA ARG A 64 -13.60 -11.99 -14.62
C ARG A 64 -13.51 -12.75 -13.30
N LEU A 65 -12.29 -13.12 -12.85
CA LEU A 65 -12.08 -13.77 -11.55
C LEU A 65 -12.48 -12.89 -10.37
N LEU A 66 -12.44 -11.55 -10.52
CA LEU A 66 -12.91 -10.63 -9.49
C LEU A 66 -14.42 -10.80 -9.19
N GLY A 67 -15.18 -11.33 -10.15
CA GLY A 67 -16.59 -11.68 -9.96
C GLY A 67 -16.80 -12.96 -9.15
N GLU A 68 -15.78 -13.82 -9.00
CA GLU A 68 -15.86 -14.98 -8.13
C GLU A 68 -15.71 -14.56 -6.67
N ARG A 69 -16.67 -14.95 -5.85
CA ARG A 69 -16.78 -14.52 -4.44
C ARG A 69 -15.48 -14.71 -3.66
N ASN A 70 -14.87 -15.89 -3.76
CA ASN A 70 -13.65 -16.19 -2.99
C ASN A 70 -12.46 -15.34 -3.46
N PHE A 71 -12.32 -15.17 -4.77
CA PHE A 71 -11.24 -14.37 -5.33
C PHE A 71 -11.46 -12.87 -5.06
N GLY A 72 -12.67 -12.36 -5.25
CA GLY A 72 -13.02 -10.97 -4.98
C GLY A 72 -12.80 -10.59 -3.51
N VAL A 73 -13.22 -11.42 -2.57
CA VAL A 73 -12.99 -11.21 -1.14
C VAL A 73 -11.50 -11.22 -0.82
N SER A 74 -10.74 -12.18 -1.36
CA SER A 74 -9.29 -12.24 -1.15
C SER A 74 -8.58 -11.00 -1.68
N MET A 75 -8.96 -10.50 -2.85
CA MET A 75 -8.41 -9.27 -3.42
C MET A 75 -8.78 -8.03 -2.61
N ALA A 76 -10.01 -7.95 -2.08
CA ALA A 76 -10.42 -6.85 -1.21
C ALA A 76 -9.61 -6.84 0.10
N VAL A 77 -9.42 -7.99 0.73
CA VAL A 77 -8.60 -8.14 1.94
C VAL A 77 -7.15 -7.74 1.65
N LEU A 78 -6.58 -8.22 0.55
CA LEU A 78 -5.20 -7.89 0.16
C LEU A 78 -5.04 -6.38 -0.11
N THR A 79 -6.03 -5.75 -0.74
CA THR A 79 -6.02 -4.30 -1.00
C THR A 79 -6.06 -3.51 0.30
N LEU A 80 -6.96 -3.85 1.23
CA LEU A 80 -7.05 -3.20 2.54
C LEU A 80 -5.77 -3.38 3.36
N PHE A 81 -5.20 -4.60 3.35
CA PHE A 81 -3.92 -4.90 3.98
C PHE A 81 -2.79 -4.03 3.40
N SER A 82 -2.72 -3.92 2.06
CA SER A 82 -1.71 -3.13 1.37
C SER A 82 -1.82 -1.63 1.69
N ILE A 83 -3.04 -1.09 1.74
CA ILE A 83 -3.28 0.31 2.13
C ILE A 83 -2.79 0.55 3.55
N GLY A 84 -3.13 -0.34 4.50
CA GLY A 84 -2.67 -0.25 5.88
C GLY A 84 -1.14 -0.29 5.98
N MET A 85 -0.52 -1.26 5.34
CA MET A 85 0.93 -1.44 5.36
C MET A 85 1.69 -0.26 4.75
N LEU A 86 1.27 0.22 3.56
CA LEU A 86 1.88 1.38 2.90
C LEU A 86 1.66 2.65 3.71
N GLY A 87 0.43 2.84 4.26
CA GLY A 87 0.13 3.96 5.14
C GLY A 87 1.04 3.99 6.37
N GLY A 88 1.19 2.85 7.06
CA GLY A 88 2.07 2.72 8.22
C GLY A 88 3.54 2.99 7.89
N THR A 89 4.02 2.42 6.80
CA THR A 89 5.41 2.60 6.34
C THR A 89 5.72 4.06 6.01
N TYR A 90 4.75 4.82 5.54
CA TYR A 90 4.92 6.24 5.24
C TYR A 90 4.67 7.16 6.44
N LEU A 91 3.56 6.93 7.16
CA LEU A 91 3.13 7.83 8.24
C LEU A 91 4.04 7.75 9.46
N LEU A 92 4.57 6.57 9.78
CA LEU A 92 5.39 6.40 10.98
C LEU A 92 6.72 7.18 10.91
N PRO A 93 7.53 7.10 9.84
CA PRO A 93 8.71 7.95 9.70
C PRO A 93 8.36 9.45 9.67
N LEU A 94 7.24 9.82 9.07
CA LEU A 94 6.77 11.19 9.02
C LEU A 94 6.42 11.71 10.42
N TYR A 95 5.72 10.90 11.22
CA TYR A 95 5.42 11.20 12.62
C TYR A 95 6.70 11.34 13.46
N MET A 96 7.67 10.44 13.30
CA MET A 96 8.95 10.51 14.01
C MET A 96 9.73 11.77 13.67
N GLN A 97 9.76 12.16 12.40
CA GLN A 97 10.50 13.35 11.94
C GLN A 97 9.78 14.65 12.33
N ARG A 98 8.48 14.77 12.05
CA ARG A 98 7.71 16.00 12.27
C ARG A 98 7.16 16.14 13.68
N GLY A 99 6.76 15.04 14.32
CA GLY A 99 6.16 15.03 15.64
C GLY A 99 7.19 14.97 16.77
N LEU A 100 8.19 14.10 16.63
CA LEU A 100 9.20 13.84 17.66
C LEU A 100 10.55 14.53 17.39
N GLY A 101 10.71 15.22 16.26
CA GLY A 101 11.95 15.93 15.92
C GLY A 101 13.13 15.00 15.57
N TYR A 102 12.88 13.74 15.21
CA TYR A 102 13.94 12.82 14.84
C TYR A 102 14.58 13.22 13.51
N THR A 103 15.89 13.02 13.39
CA THR A 103 16.56 13.13 12.09
C THR A 103 16.15 11.97 11.18
N ALA A 104 16.26 12.18 9.86
CA ALA A 104 15.95 11.12 8.90
C ALA A 104 16.77 9.84 9.14
N LEU A 105 18.04 10.00 9.58
CA LEU A 105 18.91 8.88 9.94
C LEU A 105 18.39 8.11 11.15
N MET A 106 17.96 8.82 12.19
CA MET A 106 17.40 8.20 13.40
C MET A 106 16.08 7.49 13.11
N ALA A 107 15.20 8.12 12.31
CA ALA A 107 13.97 7.47 11.89
C ALA A 107 14.24 6.23 11.04
N GLY A 108 15.19 6.28 10.11
CA GLY A 108 15.59 5.15 9.28
C GLY A 108 16.23 3.99 10.07
N SER A 109 17.05 4.29 11.08
CA SER A 109 17.70 3.26 11.91
C SER A 109 16.70 2.41 12.70
N VAL A 110 15.54 2.94 13.05
CA VAL A 110 14.45 2.20 13.70
C VAL A 110 13.87 1.10 12.78
N PHE A 111 13.91 1.31 11.47
CA PHE A 111 13.40 0.34 10.48
C PHE A 111 14.41 -0.76 10.12
N LEU A 112 15.69 -0.58 10.41
CA LEU A 112 16.72 -1.60 10.11
C LEU A 112 16.42 -2.96 10.76
N PRO A 113 16.18 -3.05 12.09
CA PRO A 113 15.84 -4.31 12.74
C PRO A 113 14.51 -4.88 12.24
N VAL A 114 13.53 -4.01 11.90
CA VAL A 114 12.24 -4.44 11.35
C VAL A 114 12.44 -5.20 10.04
N GLY A 115 13.27 -4.69 9.14
CA GLY A 115 13.58 -5.36 7.87
C GLY A 115 14.23 -6.72 8.07
N LEU A 116 15.13 -6.85 9.06
CA LEU A 116 15.76 -8.14 9.39
C LEU A 116 14.73 -9.13 9.96
N ILE A 117 13.91 -8.70 10.91
CA ILE A 117 12.85 -9.52 11.50
C ILE A 117 11.86 -9.96 10.42
N GLN A 118 11.44 -9.06 9.55
CA GLN A 118 10.53 -9.36 8.44
C GLN A 118 11.13 -10.38 7.47
N GLY A 119 12.44 -10.28 7.16
CA GLY A 119 13.14 -11.25 6.33
C GLY A 119 13.14 -12.65 6.95
N VAL A 120 13.44 -12.75 8.24
CA VAL A 120 13.42 -14.03 8.98
C VAL A 120 12.00 -14.58 9.07
N LEU A 121 11.02 -13.76 9.44
CA LEU A 121 9.62 -14.18 9.54
C LEU A 121 9.04 -14.62 8.19
N SER A 122 9.46 -14.00 7.09
CA SER A 122 9.06 -14.42 5.75
C SER A 122 9.54 -15.85 5.44
N ALA A 123 10.79 -16.17 5.75
CA ALA A 123 11.33 -17.52 5.57
C ALA A 123 10.63 -18.55 6.48
N VAL A 124 10.42 -18.19 7.77
CA VAL A 124 9.70 -19.03 8.74
C VAL A 124 8.26 -19.26 8.30
N SER A 125 7.57 -18.21 7.84
CA SER A 125 6.20 -18.30 7.35
C SER A 125 6.10 -19.24 6.14
N GLY A 126 7.05 -19.14 5.18
CA GLY A 126 7.12 -20.05 4.04
C GLY A 126 7.31 -21.52 4.47
N TYR A 127 8.13 -21.78 5.49
CA TYR A 127 8.29 -23.13 6.04
C TYR A 127 7.01 -23.61 6.76
N LEU A 128 6.38 -22.72 7.53
CA LEU A 128 5.20 -23.03 8.34
C LEU A 128 3.95 -23.36 7.50
N THR A 129 3.88 -22.86 6.25
CA THR A 129 2.77 -23.21 5.32
C THR A 129 2.72 -24.72 4.98
N ARG A 130 3.78 -25.48 5.26
CA ARG A 130 3.78 -26.93 5.09
C ARG A 130 2.99 -27.65 6.19
N TYR A 131 2.88 -27.06 7.38
CA TYR A 131 2.27 -27.66 8.57
C TYR A 131 0.96 -27.01 8.97
N VAL A 132 0.79 -25.73 8.67
CA VAL A 132 -0.36 -24.93 9.07
C VAL A 132 -1.08 -24.43 7.83
N LYS A 133 -2.42 -24.42 7.86
CA LYS A 133 -3.23 -23.91 6.75
C LYS A 133 -2.88 -22.43 6.49
N PRO A 134 -2.58 -22.04 5.24
CA PRO A 134 -2.22 -20.66 4.89
C PRO A 134 -3.22 -19.61 5.38
N LEU A 135 -4.49 -19.97 5.43
CA LEU A 135 -5.56 -19.10 5.93
C LEU A 135 -5.37 -18.71 7.40
N LEU A 136 -4.91 -19.64 8.25
CA LEU A 136 -4.66 -19.36 9.66
C LEU A 136 -3.45 -18.44 9.84
N LEU A 137 -2.40 -18.65 9.05
CA LEU A 137 -1.23 -17.78 9.05
C LEU A 137 -1.58 -16.36 8.59
N ALA A 138 -2.37 -16.25 7.53
CA ALA A 138 -2.86 -14.95 7.05
C ALA A 138 -3.75 -14.25 8.10
N ALA A 139 -4.67 -14.99 8.73
CA ALA A 139 -5.51 -14.43 9.80
C ALA A 139 -4.68 -13.96 11.00
N ALA A 140 -3.69 -14.73 11.41
CA ALA A 140 -2.77 -14.33 12.49
C ALA A 140 -1.99 -13.06 12.13
N GLY A 141 -1.46 -12.97 10.92
CA GLY A 141 -0.75 -11.77 10.44
C GLY A 141 -1.65 -10.53 10.40
N ILE A 142 -2.88 -10.66 9.93
CA ILE A 142 -3.85 -9.55 9.91
C ILE A 142 -4.21 -9.10 11.35
N LEU A 143 -4.38 -10.03 12.28
CA LEU A 143 -4.64 -9.72 13.69
C LEU A 143 -3.45 -8.99 14.32
N LEU A 144 -2.22 -9.43 14.08
CA LEU A 144 -1.02 -8.75 14.55
C LEU A 144 -0.92 -7.34 13.98
N LEU A 145 -1.17 -7.17 12.69
CA LEU A 145 -1.19 -5.86 12.05
C LEU A 145 -2.27 -4.95 12.67
N ALA A 146 -3.48 -5.46 12.87
CA ALA A 146 -4.58 -4.72 13.48
C ALA A 146 -4.24 -4.28 14.91
N THR A 147 -3.64 -5.15 15.72
CA THR A 147 -3.19 -4.82 17.08
C THR A 147 -2.08 -3.78 17.08
N SER A 148 -1.13 -3.88 16.15
CA SER A 148 -0.06 -2.89 15.96
C SER A 148 -0.64 -1.50 15.63
N PHE A 149 -1.56 -1.40 14.69
CA PHE A 149 -2.22 -0.13 14.36
C PHE A 149 -3.09 0.40 15.50
N TRP A 150 -3.77 -0.46 16.23
CA TRP A 150 -4.54 -0.05 17.41
C TRP A 150 -3.63 0.51 18.51
N LEU A 151 -2.48 -0.09 18.76
CA LEU A 151 -1.48 0.44 19.67
C LEU A 151 -0.87 1.75 19.15
N ALA A 152 -0.57 1.83 17.85
CA ALA A 152 -0.06 3.05 17.22
C ALA A 152 -1.05 4.22 17.30
N SER A 153 -2.36 3.95 17.27
CA SER A 153 -3.38 5.00 17.42
C SER A 153 -3.35 5.70 18.79
N ARG A 154 -2.69 5.10 19.77
CA ARG A 154 -2.48 5.68 21.12
C ARG A 154 -1.20 6.48 21.27
N PHE A 155 -0.42 6.64 20.20
CA PHE A 155 0.78 7.45 20.22
C PHE A 155 0.44 8.93 20.48
N THR A 156 1.23 9.54 21.38
CA THR A 156 1.17 10.96 21.71
C THR A 156 2.54 11.58 21.49
N LEU A 157 2.62 12.91 21.48
CA LEU A 157 3.89 13.64 21.34
C LEU A 157 4.92 13.32 22.45
N HIS A 158 4.47 12.68 23.53
CA HIS A 158 5.33 12.21 24.64
C HIS A 158 5.63 10.72 24.56
N THR A 159 5.33 10.04 23.44
CA THR A 159 5.57 8.61 23.30
C THR A 159 7.05 8.31 23.33
N THR A 160 7.46 7.43 24.27
CA THR A 160 8.85 7.03 24.45
C THR A 160 9.31 6.16 23.28
N HIS A 161 10.57 6.30 22.89
CA HIS A 161 11.22 5.51 21.84
C HIS A 161 10.98 3.99 21.97
N ARG A 162 11.01 3.47 23.21
CA ARG A 162 10.73 2.03 23.47
C ARG A 162 9.32 1.59 23.07
N HIS A 163 8.32 2.42 23.25
CA HIS A 163 6.94 2.11 22.84
C HIS A 163 6.81 2.07 21.32
N ILE A 164 7.51 2.94 20.59
CA ILE A 164 7.52 2.93 19.12
C ILE A 164 8.14 1.63 18.61
N LEU A 165 9.30 1.22 19.18
CA LEU A 165 9.95 -0.03 18.82
C LEU A 165 9.05 -1.24 19.11
N PHE A 166 8.40 -1.28 20.27
CA PHE A 166 7.51 -2.38 20.63
C PHE A 166 6.36 -2.56 19.64
N VAL A 167 5.69 -1.45 19.26
CA VAL A 167 4.59 -1.49 18.30
C VAL A 167 5.06 -1.86 16.90
N LEU A 168 6.27 -1.49 16.54
CA LEU A 168 6.84 -1.75 15.22
C LEU A 168 7.30 -3.21 15.07
N TYR A 169 7.62 -3.90 16.18
CA TYR A 169 8.13 -5.28 16.18
C TYR A 169 7.03 -6.33 16.37
N ILE A 170 5.78 -5.93 16.65
CA ILE A 170 4.60 -6.78 16.65
C ILE A 170 4.10 -6.97 15.22
#